data_68ce9d4f701598790cd01554017ae7ca
#
_entry.id   68ce9d4f701598790cd01554017ae7ca
#
_cell.length_a   1.000
_cell.length_b   1.000
_cell.length_c   1.000
_cell.angle_alpha   90.00
_cell.angle_beta   90.00
_cell.angle_gamma   90.00
#
_symmetry.space_group_name_H-M   'P 1'
#
loop_
_entity.id
_entity.type
_entity.pdbx_description
1 polymer ?
#
loop_
_entity_poly.entity_id
_entity_poly.type
_entity_poly.pdbx_seq_one_letter_code
_entity_poly.pdbx_strand_id
1 'polypeptide(L)'
;MGEDIYRKLRLRFFRRNPYENGFSIEELFERIKDCVSKEFIADTITLPFPSKAVFKRFLNMVFAWRNRRDINHITGDIHYLGIILPKKNSILTIHDCGELENKKGLHKFILWLFWFYWPVKRLKYITVISEQTKIHLLKFVKVRPEKIHIIPNCLIGEYKIKTS
;
A
#
# COMPACT_ATOMS: atom_id res chain seq x y z
N MET A 1 -24.19 28.45 -19.83
CA MET A 1 -23.42 27.17 -19.97
C MET A 1 -22.46 27.12 -18.80
N GLY A 2 -22.85 26.44 -17.72
CA GLY A 2 -22.05 26.34 -16.52
C GLY A 2 -20.89 25.35 -16.78
N GLU A 3 -19.66 25.83 -16.67
CA GLU A 3 -18.51 24.94 -16.50
C GLU A 3 -18.69 24.25 -15.16
N ASP A 4 -19.02 22.95 -15.18
CA ASP A 4 -18.91 22.07 -14.02
C ASP A 4 -17.44 22.03 -13.61
N ILE A 5 -17.08 22.86 -12.64
CA ILE A 5 -15.75 22.84 -12.02
C ILE A 5 -15.65 21.53 -11.25
N TYR A 6 -15.31 20.44 -11.94
CA TYR A 6 -15.00 19.16 -11.31
C TYR A 6 -13.81 19.37 -10.36
N ARG A 7 -14.11 19.41 -9.06
CA ARG A 7 -13.07 19.47 -8.02
C ARG A 7 -12.18 18.25 -8.17
N LYS A 8 -10.91 18.45 -8.53
CA LYS A 8 -9.92 17.37 -8.54
C LYS A 8 -9.87 16.67 -7.17
N LEU A 9 -9.99 15.36 -7.17
CA LEU A 9 -9.88 14.56 -5.95
C LEU A 9 -8.45 14.60 -5.43
N ARG A 10 -8.32 14.61 -4.10
CA ARG A 10 -7.03 14.56 -3.41
C ARG A 10 -6.65 13.12 -3.14
N LEU A 11 -5.50 12.68 -3.71
CA LEU A 11 -4.92 11.36 -3.52
C LEU A 11 -3.69 11.46 -2.61
N ARG A 12 -3.67 10.69 -1.54
CA ARG A 12 -2.54 10.62 -0.61
C ARG A 12 -1.91 9.25 -0.59
N PHE A 13 -0.60 9.22 -0.84
CA PHE A 13 0.24 8.04 -0.65
C PHE A 13 0.79 8.04 0.77
N PHE A 14 0.50 6.98 1.53
CA PHE A 14 1.10 6.75 2.84
C PHE A 14 2.35 5.93 2.67
N ARG A 15 3.49 6.49 3.07
CA ARG A 15 4.81 5.86 3.02
C ARG A 15 5.27 5.51 4.44
N ARG A 16 5.92 4.34 4.58
CA ARG A 16 6.55 3.96 5.84
C ARG A 16 7.63 4.95 6.24
N ASN A 17 7.95 5.02 7.55
CA ASN A 17 9.13 5.71 8.02
C ASN A 17 10.37 5.03 7.41
N PRO A 18 11.30 5.75 6.77
CA PRO A 18 12.44 5.16 6.08
C PRO A 18 13.35 4.41 7.05
N TYR A 19 13.72 3.20 6.70
CA TYR A 19 14.80 2.43 7.28
C TYR A 19 15.96 2.37 6.30
N GLU A 20 17.16 2.11 6.82
CA GLU A 20 18.44 2.21 6.13
C GLU A 20 18.60 1.40 4.83
N ASN A 21 17.68 0.48 4.48
CA ASN A 21 17.83 -0.39 3.32
C ASN A 21 16.49 -0.65 2.59
N GLY A 22 16.02 0.28 1.78
CA GLY A 22 14.82 0.00 0.98
C GLY A 22 14.21 1.22 0.31
N PHE A 23 14.77 1.66 -0.80
CA PHE A 23 14.31 2.84 -1.54
C PHE A 23 13.48 2.52 -2.79
N SER A 24 13.45 1.26 -3.24
CA SER A 24 12.83 0.90 -4.54
C SER A 24 11.31 1.09 -4.57
N ILE A 25 10.61 0.78 -3.47
CA ILE A 25 9.16 0.95 -3.39
C ILE A 25 8.80 2.44 -3.29
N GLU A 26 9.57 3.18 -2.52
CA GLU A 26 9.39 4.61 -2.34
C GLU A 26 9.59 5.36 -3.66
N GLU A 27 10.62 5.04 -4.43
CA GLU A 27 10.88 5.64 -5.75
C GLU A 27 9.78 5.29 -6.75
N LEU A 28 9.31 4.05 -6.76
CA LEU A 28 8.21 3.62 -7.61
C LEU A 28 6.97 4.50 -7.38
N PHE A 29 6.58 4.69 -6.11
CA PHE A 29 5.38 5.46 -5.79
C PHE A 29 5.53 6.97 -5.98
N GLU A 30 6.73 7.53 -5.89
CA GLU A 30 6.96 8.92 -6.29
C GLU A 30 6.73 9.11 -7.80
N ARG A 31 7.21 8.19 -8.63
CA ARG A 31 6.94 8.22 -10.09
C ARG A 31 5.46 8.04 -10.41
N ILE A 32 4.77 7.10 -9.73
CA ILE A 32 3.32 6.93 -9.88
C ILE A 32 2.59 8.22 -9.51
N LYS A 33 2.97 8.87 -8.42
CA LYS A 33 2.41 10.15 -8.00
C LYS A 33 2.55 11.21 -9.10
N ASP A 34 3.72 11.33 -9.71
CA ASP A 34 3.97 12.29 -10.79
C ASP A 34 3.06 12.00 -12.01
N CYS A 35 2.89 10.73 -12.38
CA CYS A 35 1.99 10.34 -13.47
C CYS A 35 0.53 10.69 -13.19
N VAL A 36 0.03 10.41 -11.97
CA VAL A 36 -1.39 10.65 -11.63
C VAL A 36 -1.69 12.10 -11.27
N SER A 37 -0.69 12.94 -11.06
CA SER A 37 -0.86 14.38 -10.72
C SER A 37 -1.54 15.19 -11.81
N LYS A 38 -1.67 14.65 -13.02
CA LYS A 38 -2.46 15.25 -14.10
C LYS A 38 -3.96 15.21 -13.81
N GLU A 39 -4.42 14.16 -13.14
CA GLU A 39 -5.85 13.90 -12.85
C GLU A 39 -6.22 14.18 -11.39
N PHE A 40 -5.30 13.99 -10.47
CA PHE A 40 -5.49 14.13 -9.03
C PHE A 40 -4.57 15.21 -8.44
N ILE A 41 -4.97 15.76 -7.28
CA ILE A 41 -4.04 16.49 -6.42
C ILE A 41 -3.35 15.44 -5.55
N ALA A 42 -2.19 14.97 -6.00
CA ALA A 42 -1.46 13.86 -5.37
C ALA A 42 -0.35 14.35 -4.44
N ASP A 43 -0.30 13.82 -3.22
CA ASP A 43 0.78 14.05 -2.27
C ASP A 43 1.24 12.75 -1.60
N THR A 44 2.46 12.76 -1.04
CA THR A 44 3.01 11.65 -0.25
C THR A 44 3.22 12.12 1.18
N ILE A 45 2.82 11.30 2.16
CA ILE A 45 3.08 11.55 3.57
C ILE A 45 3.81 10.36 4.19
N THR A 46 4.90 10.66 4.90
CA THR A 46 5.69 9.65 5.61
C THR A 46 5.14 9.47 7.03
N LEU A 47 4.98 8.23 7.46
CA LEU A 47 4.58 7.93 8.84
C LEU A 47 5.65 8.40 9.83
N PRO A 48 5.26 9.01 10.97
CA PRO A 48 6.20 9.59 11.92
C PRO A 48 7.06 8.54 12.64
N PHE A 49 6.54 7.32 12.83
CA PHE A 49 7.21 6.31 13.63
C PHE A 49 7.52 5.03 12.84
N PRO A 50 8.66 4.39 13.13
CA PRO A 50 8.94 3.03 12.64
C PRO A 50 7.89 2.02 13.12
N SER A 51 7.54 1.05 12.26
CA SER A 51 6.49 0.04 12.55
C SER A 51 6.95 -1.11 13.46
N LYS A 52 8.01 -0.92 14.27
CA LYS A 52 8.58 -2.00 15.12
C LYS A 52 7.81 -2.30 16.41
N ALA A 53 7.18 -1.28 17.03
CA ALA A 53 6.47 -1.43 18.30
C ALA A 53 4.96 -1.25 18.13
N VAL A 54 4.16 -2.02 18.87
CA VAL A 54 2.69 -1.96 18.80
C VAL A 54 2.17 -0.54 19.06
N PHE A 55 2.69 0.14 20.07
CA PHE A 55 2.29 1.51 20.39
C PHE A 55 2.61 2.50 19.26
N LYS A 56 3.78 2.36 18.62
CA LYS A 56 4.16 3.20 17.46
C LYS A 56 3.25 2.96 16.26
N ARG A 57 2.82 1.72 16.04
CA ARG A 57 1.82 1.40 15.01
C ARG A 57 0.47 2.06 15.29
N PHE A 58 0.02 2.03 16.54
CA PHE A 58 -1.20 2.72 16.95
C PHE A 58 -1.11 4.22 16.69
N LEU A 59 0.00 4.87 17.07
CA LEU A 59 0.22 6.29 16.77
C LEU A 59 0.23 6.57 15.25
N ASN A 60 0.84 5.70 14.46
CA ASN A 60 0.81 5.78 13.00
C ASN A 60 -0.62 5.65 12.45
N MET A 61 -1.46 4.78 13.02
CA MET A 61 -2.86 4.66 12.63
C MET A 61 -3.64 5.94 12.92
N VAL A 62 -3.49 6.52 14.11
CA VAL A 62 -4.11 7.81 14.47
C VAL A 62 -3.63 8.92 13.54
N PHE A 63 -2.33 8.98 13.26
CA PHE A 63 -1.75 9.92 12.32
C PHE A 63 -2.34 9.77 10.92
N ALA A 64 -2.40 8.55 10.40
CA ALA A 64 -2.96 8.27 9.07
C ALA A 64 -4.45 8.65 9.00
N TRP A 65 -5.23 8.34 10.03
CA TRP A 65 -6.63 8.72 10.10
C TRP A 65 -6.84 10.24 10.07
N ARG A 66 -6.05 11.00 10.81
CA ARG A 66 -6.11 12.47 10.82
C ARG A 66 -5.67 13.10 9.51
N ASN A 67 -4.77 12.45 8.80
CA ASN A 67 -4.19 12.93 7.55
C ASN A 67 -4.81 12.30 6.29
N ARG A 68 -5.93 11.56 6.39
CA ARG A 68 -6.58 10.96 5.22
C ARG A 68 -7.10 12.01 4.24
N ARG A 69 -7.22 11.59 2.99
CA ARG A 69 -7.75 12.41 1.89
C ARG A 69 -8.94 11.70 1.21
N ASP A 70 -9.39 12.28 0.08
CA ASP A 70 -10.50 11.73 -0.70
C ASP A 70 -10.19 10.30 -1.14
N ILE A 71 -8.92 10.03 -1.55
CA ILE A 71 -8.38 8.71 -1.84
C ILE A 71 -7.09 8.51 -1.02
N ASN A 72 -6.91 7.31 -0.46
CA ASN A 72 -5.76 6.96 0.36
C ASN A 72 -5.07 5.73 -0.21
N HIS A 73 -3.80 5.80 -0.51
CA HIS A 73 -3.04 4.67 -1.03
C HIS A 73 -2.00 4.23 0.00
N ILE A 74 -2.15 3.02 0.50
CA ILE A 74 -1.22 2.40 1.44
C ILE A 74 -0.12 1.72 0.63
N THR A 75 1.12 2.21 0.76
CA THR A 75 2.27 1.72 0.02
C THR A 75 3.29 1.09 0.96
N GLY A 76 3.96 0.04 0.49
CA GLY A 76 4.97 -0.66 1.30
C GLY A 76 4.38 -1.42 2.49
N ASP A 77 5.25 -1.77 3.44
CA ASP A 77 4.93 -2.65 4.57
C ASP A 77 4.26 -1.93 5.74
N ILE A 78 3.12 -1.31 5.48
CA ILE A 78 2.28 -0.64 6.49
C ILE A 78 0.81 -1.01 6.34
N HIS A 79 0.53 -2.25 5.96
CA HIS A 79 -0.81 -2.77 5.64
C HIS A 79 -1.81 -2.57 6.77
N TYR A 80 -1.37 -2.57 8.05
CA TYR A 80 -2.21 -2.34 9.22
C TYR A 80 -2.99 -1.01 9.19
N LEU A 81 -2.55 -0.03 8.39
CA LEU A 81 -3.35 1.19 8.17
C LEU A 81 -4.70 0.91 7.53
N GLY A 82 -4.81 -0.18 6.75
CA GLY A 82 -6.05 -0.63 6.14
C GLY A 82 -7.14 -1.01 7.16
N ILE A 83 -6.78 -1.19 8.43
CA ILE A 83 -7.72 -1.46 9.51
C ILE A 83 -8.52 -0.20 9.86
N ILE A 84 -7.92 0.98 9.76
CA ILE A 84 -8.56 2.23 10.19
C ILE A 84 -9.01 3.11 9.03
N LEU A 85 -8.25 3.18 7.94
CA LEU A 85 -8.56 4.05 6.82
C LEU A 85 -9.90 3.70 6.15
N PRO A 86 -10.59 4.65 5.48
CA PRO A 86 -11.91 4.46 4.90
C PRO A 86 -11.93 3.32 3.87
N LYS A 87 -12.78 2.31 4.09
CA LYS A 87 -12.74 1.06 3.31
C LYS A 87 -13.05 1.23 1.81
N LYS A 88 -13.86 2.23 1.43
CA LYS A 88 -14.25 2.49 0.04
C LYS A 88 -13.29 3.43 -0.69
N ASN A 89 -12.48 4.16 0.06
CA ASN A 89 -11.62 5.23 -0.45
C ASN A 89 -10.14 4.95 -0.15
N SER A 90 -9.80 3.69 0.12
CA SER A 90 -8.41 3.29 0.37
C SER A 90 -8.02 2.11 -0.50
N ILE A 91 -6.82 2.19 -1.04
CA ILE A 91 -6.15 1.19 -1.86
C ILE A 91 -4.99 0.64 -1.05
N LEU A 92 -4.80 -0.68 -1.05
CA LEU A 92 -3.65 -1.34 -0.45
C LEU A 92 -2.89 -2.07 -1.54
N THR A 93 -1.61 -1.72 -1.73
CA THR A 93 -0.70 -2.47 -2.60
C THR A 93 0.12 -3.45 -1.77
N ILE A 94 0.09 -4.73 -2.15
CA ILE A 94 0.87 -5.81 -1.54
C ILE A 94 1.93 -6.26 -2.55
N HIS A 95 3.21 -6.09 -2.19
CA HIS A 95 4.32 -6.45 -3.05
C HIS A 95 4.65 -7.93 -2.97
N ASP A 96 4.63 -8.50 -1.75
CA ASP A 96 4.88 -9.91 -1.51
C ASP A 96 4.23 -10.39 -0.19
N CYS A 97 4.27 -11.70 0.04
CA CYS A 97 3.81 -12.34 1.27
C CYS A 97 4.93 -13.10 1.98
N GLY A 98 6.21 -12.87 1.59
CA GLY A 98 7.35 -13.66 2.05
C GLY A 98 7.55 -13.62 3.56
N GLU A 99 7.25 -12.51 4.21
CA GLU A 99 7.32 -12.45 5.67
C GLU A 99 6.41 -13.48 6.39
N LEU A 100 5.25 -13.79 5.81
CA LEU A 100 4.34 -14.81 6.36
C LEU A 100 4.92 -16.22 6.28
N GLU A 101 5.73 -16.51 5.28
CA GLU A 101 6.35 -17.82 5.11
C GLU A 101 7.47 -18.02 6.12
N ASN A 102 8.24 -16.98 6.39
CA ASN A 102 9.43 -17.02 7.24
C ASN A 102 9.13 -16.94 8.75
N LYS A 103 7.97 -16.44 9.17
CA LYS A 103 7.58 -16.36 10.58
C LYS A 103 6.91 -17.63 11.07
N LYS A 104 7.01 -17.90 12.38
CA LYS A 104 6.39 -19.06 13.05
C LYS A 104 5.64 -18.63 14.32
N GLY A 105 4.76 -19.51 14.81
CA GLY A 105 4.04 -19.33 16.08
C GLY A 105 3.22 -18.04 16.17
N LEU A 106 3.20 -17.44 17.35
CA LEU A 106 2.40 -16.26 17.67
C LEU A 106 2.77 -15.04 16.79
N HIS A 107 4.05 -14.87 16.45
CA HIS A 107 4.49 -13.77 15.58
C HIS A 107 3.88 -13.88 14.16
N LYS A 108 3.82 -15.09 13.61
CA LYS A 108 3.15 -15.34 12.32
C LYS A 108 1.66 -15.02 12.41
N PHE A 109 0.99 -15.43 13.49
CA PHE A 109 -0.42 -15.17 13.67
C PHE A 109 -0.73 -13.67 13.77
N ILE A 110 0.05 -12.92 14.54
CA ILE A 110 -0.11 -11.46 14.67
C ILE A 110 0.14 -10.76 13.33
N LEU A 111 1.21 -11.14 12.63
CA LEU A 111 1.52 -10.60 11.31
C LEU A 111 0.39 -10.90 10.32
N TRP A 112 -0.03 -12.17 10.24
CA TRP A 112 -1.14 -12.57 9.38
C TRP A 112 -2.41 -11.76 9.68
N LEU A 113 -2.80 -11.62 10.93
CA LEU A 113 -4.03 -10.98 11.34
C LEU A 113 -4.03 -9.48 10.99
N PHE A 114 -2.97 -8.74 11.37
CA PHE A 114 -2.94 -7.28 11.26
C PHE A 114 -2.40 -6.76 9.93
N TRP A 115 -1.54 -7.50 9.23
CA TRP A 115 -0.98 -7.07 7.94
C TRP A 115 -1.76 -7.60 6.74
N PHE A 116 -2.36 -8.79 6.86
CA PHE A 116 -2.99 -9.42 5.71
C PHE A 116 -4.49 -9.64 5.92
N TYR A 117 -4.89 -10.36 6.97
CA TYR A 117 -6.28 -10.77 7.12
C TYR A 117 -7.24 -9.58 7.24
N TRP A 118 -7.09 -8.74 8.28
CA TRP A 118 -8.00 -7.61 8.50
C TRP A 118 -7.95 -6.56 7.40
N PRO A 119 -6.79 -6.04 6.95
CA PRO A 119 -6.73 -5.06 5.87
C PRO A 119 -7.35 -5.58 4.58
N VAL A 120 -6.99 -6.80 4.15
CA VAL A 120 -7.50 -7.42 2.92
C VAL A 120 -9.00 -7.71 2.99
N LYS A 121 -9.51 -8.19 4.13
CA LYS A 121 -10.95 -8.41 4.31
C LYS A 121 -11.73 -7.09 4.26
N ARG A 122 -11.22 -6.06 4.91
CA ARG A 122 -11.93 -4.81 5.12
C ARG A 122 -11.93 -3.88 3.90
N LEU A 123 -10.77 -3.66 3.29
CA LEU A 123 -10.64 -2.70 2.18
C LEU A 123 -11.34 -3.21 0.93
N LYS A 124 -11.86 -2.28 0.11
CA LYS A 124 -12.52 -2.61 -1.16
C LYS A 124 -11.50 -2.88 -2.27
N TYR A 125 -10.40 -2.14 -2.31
CA TYR A 125 -9.42 -2.18 -3.38
C TYR A 125 -8.09 -2.71 -2.86
N ILE A 126 -7.71 -3.90 -3.36
CA ILE A 126 -6.41 -4.53 -3.09
C ILE A 126 -5.69 -4.66 -4.42
N THR A 127 -4.45 -4.22 -4.46
CA THR A 127 -3.59 -4.40 -5.63
C THR A 127 -2.39 -5.26 -5.26
N VAL A 128 -1.92 -6.04 -6.21
CA VAL A 128 -0.71 -6.86 -6.13
C VAL A 128 0.13 -6.66 -7.38
N ILE A 129 1.43 -6.86 -7.26
CA ILE A 129 2.37 -6.60 -8.36
C ILE A 129 2.46 -7.73 -9.39
N SER A 130 1.95 -8.92 -9.09
CA SER A 130 2.04 -10.08 -9.98
C SER A 130 0.97 -11.13 -9.68
N GLU A 131 0.73 -12.03 -10.64
CA GLU A 131 -0.12 -13.22 -10.44
C GLU A 131 0.41 -14.10 -9.31
N GLN A 132 1.74 -14.25 -9.21
CA GLN A 132 2.39 -15.00 -8.15
C GLN A 132 2.03 -14.44 -6.76
N THR A 133 2.10 -13.11 -6.60
CA THR A 133 1.72 -12.45 -5.33
C THR A 133 0.24 -12.65 -5.02
N LYS A 134 -0.64 -12.62 -6.05
CA LYS A 134 -2.07 -12.92 -5.90
C LYS A 134 -2.32 -14.33 -5.40
N ILE A 135 -1.69 -15.32 -6.03
CA ILE A 135 -1.81 -16.73 -5.64
C ILE A 135 -1.31 -16.92 -4.20
N HIS A 136 -0.18 -16.32 -3.83
CA HIS A 136 0.34 -16.39 -2.47
C HIS A 136 -0.61 -15.75 -1.46
N LEU A 137 -1.13 -14.57 -1.75
CA LEU A 137 -2.09 -13.89 -0.86
C LEU A 137 -3.35 -14.74 -0.63
N LEU A 138 -3.88 -15.37 -1.66
CA LEU A 138 -5.07 -16.22 -1.58
C LEU A 138 -4.86 -17.50 -0.76
N LYS A 139 -3.61 -17.99 -0.61
CA LYS A 139 -3.30 -19.09 0.31
C LYS A 139 -3.51 -18.69 1.78
N PHE A 140 -3.26 -17.42 2.11
CA PHE A 140 -3.34 -16.92 3.48
C PHE A 140 -4.66 -16.26 3.83
N VAL A 141 -5.34 -15.65 2.85
CA VAL A 141 -6.57 -14.90 3.08
C VAL A 141 -7.66 -15.30 2.10
N LYS A 142 -8.70 -15.98 2.59
CA LYS A 142 -9.85 -16.37 1.79
C LYS A 142 -10.71 -15.14 1.46
N VAL A 143 -10.56 -14.61 0.26
CA VAL A 143 -11.39 -13.54 -0.35
C VAL A 143 -11.70 -13.89 -1.79
N ARG A 144 -12.71 -13.21 -2.36
CA ARG A 144 -13.02 -13.39 -3.78
C ARG A 144 -11.85 -12.89 -4.63
N PRO A 145 -11.34 -13.68 -5.59
CA PRO A 145 -10.17 -13.31 -6.41
C PRO A 145 -10.34 -11.99 -7.17
N GLU A 146 -11.58 -11.63 -7.54
CA GLU A 146 -11.93 -10.40 -8.29
C GLU A 146 -11.69 -9.14 -7.46
N LYS A 147 -11.56 -9.27 -6.14
CA LYS A 147 -11.22 -8.16 -5.24
C LYS A 147 -9.76 -7.74 -5.37
N ILE A 148 -8.90 -8.63 -5.88
CA ILE A 148 -7.46 -8.42 -5.99
C ILE A 148 -7.11 -8.11 -7.44
N HIS A 149 -6.65 -6.89 -7.69
CA HIS A 149 -6.25 -6.39 -9.00
C HIS A 149 -4.74 -6.51 -9.16
N ILE A 150 -4.31 -7.09 -10.29
CA ILE A 150 -2.89 -7.18 -10.61
C ILE A 150 -2.48 -5.91 -11.32
N ILE A 151 -1.55 -5.17 -10.74
CA ILE A 151 -0.95 -3.97 -11.31
C ILE A 151 0.58 -4.16 -11.22
N PRO A 152 1.23 -4.60 -12.30
CA PRO A 152 2.67 -4.78 -12.31
C PRO A 152 3.41 -3.47 -12.03
N ASN A 153 4.55 -3.56 -11.36
CA ASN A 153 5.42 -2.40 -11.20
C ASN A 153 5.89 -1.93 -12.58
N CYS A 154 5.82 -0.62 -12.83
CA CYS A 154 6.46 -0.05 -14.01
C CYS A 154 7.98 -0.19 -13.86
N LEU A 155 8.66 -0.53 -14.98
CA LEU A 155 10.12 -0.60 -15.01
C LEU A 155 10.69 0.79 -14.73
N ILE A 156 11.54 0.89 -13.72
CA ILE A 156 12.21 2.12 -13.34
C ILE A 156 13.51 2.20 -14.15
N GLY A 157 13.49 2.97 -15.24
CA GLY A 157 14.67 3.29 -16.06
C GLY A 157 14.81 2.47 -17.34
N GLU A 158 15.58 3.01 -18.27
CA GLU A 158 16.08 2.28 -19.43
C GLU A 158 17.13 1.27 -18.95
N TYR A 159 16.78 -0.01 -18.94
CA TYR A 159 17.77 -1.07 -18.79
C TYR A 159 18.61 -1.10 -20.09
N LYS A 160 19.76 -0.44 -20.08
CA LYS A 160 20.78 -0.71 -21.09
C LYS A 160 21.34 -2.11 -20.83
N ILE A 161 20.94 -3.07 -21.66
CA ILE A 161 21.57 -4.39 -21.70
C ILE A 161 23.04 -4.13 -22.06
N LYS A 162 23.95 -4.35 -21.13
CA LYS A 162 25.37 -4.45 -21.46
C LYS A 162 25.54 -5.75 -22.24
N THR A 163 25.54 -5.66 -23.57
CA THR A 163 26.06 -6.72 -24.43
C THR A 163 27.55 -6.78 -24.19
N SER A 164 28.01 -7.88 -23.57
CA SER A 164 29.43 -8.28 -23.48
C SER A 164 29.92 -8.74 -24.83
#